data_875ad5b77dc7cc38a7f8ee2c8a36b2f4
#
_entry.id   875ad5b77dc7cc38a7f8ee2c8a36b2f4
#
_cell.length_a   1.000
_cell.length_b   1.000
_cell.length_c   1.000
_cell.angle_alpha   90.00
_cell.angle_beta   90.00
_cell.angle_gamma   90.00
#
_symmetry.space_group_name_H-M   'P 1'
#
loop_
_entity.id
_entity.type
_entity.pdbx_description
1 polymer ?
#
loop_
_entity_poly.entity_id
_entity_poly.type
_entity_poly.pdbx_seq_one_letter_code
_entity_poly.pdbx_strand_id
1 'polypeptide(L)'
;FNPGYTGASGKIMTINFRVKKTGTSNVSFLTGSVLANDGNGTNILSGTGLASFTLNEVKIEPEEPKKIEETPKVIIPGTPLAPNIISSTHADPSQWYNTNDVKLNWEIGEDIVAARTLLNKSSNSIPSVTYEPAISEKEINDLADGIWYFHVQLKNNNGWGDVGHFRIQIDTQRPDSFKIELIDGKELDNPQPRIGFKATDSLSGIDYYNIKIGNDFSVKVYESELNNGVYTFPVLDPGQKIIVVQAFDKAENYYSAVEEITIKALNSPIITQYPKELKSNDVLIIKGESDYPNIQVSIYFERNKEIALTKAVKTNESGEFSFAYQDQLAEGAYKIWVEAINEKGLKSFPSESIDIIVKKPDFILISAKLVEILAATIPLIVLLVSFIFIIYRSYYVFMVFRRKLRKEVLDVEIIMKDALDLIKDDLNSQIDILSKIKDKRELTKEEEKIIKKLKKDVNYLERTVKKEIEDIKRQVK
;
A
#
# COMPACT_ATOMS: atom_id res chain seq x y z
N PHE A 1 -41.68 13.07 -1.09
CA PHE A 1 -42.21 13.94 -2.15
C PHE A 1 -43.32 14.78 -1.57
N ASN A 2 -43.25 16.10 -1.71
CA ASN A 2 -44.34 17.01 -1.38
C ASN A 2 -44.54 17.98 -2.58
N PRO A 3 -45.67 17.96 -3.32
CA PRO A 3 -46.88 17.17 -3.05
C PRO A 3 -46.71 15.65 -3.34
N GLY A 4 -47.58 14.83 -2.74
CA GLY A 4 -47.60 13.39 -2.92
C GLY A 4 -47.85 12.97 -4.38
N TYR A 5 -47.49 11.72 -4.73
CA TYR A 5 -47.74 11.18 -6.05
C TYR A 5 -49.20 10.85 -6.29
N THR A 6 -49.78 11.31 -7.40
CA THR A 6 -51.21 11.12 -7.76
C THR A 6 -51.39 10.31 -9.07
N GLY A 7 -50.37 9.73 -9.63
CA GLY A 7 -50.45 8.96 -10.86
C GLY A 7 -50.96 7.51 -10.65
N ALA A 8 -51.53 6.92 -11.70
CA ALA A 8 -52.01 5.53 -11.69
C ALA A 8 -50.84 4.50 -11.58
N SER A 9 -49.64 4.85 -12.01
CA SER A 9 -48.42 4.04 -11.87
C SER A 9 -47.19 4.94 -11.92
N GLY A 10 -46.17 4.61 -11.18
CA GLY A 10 -44.91 5.37 -11.17
C GLY A 10 -43.72 4.48 -10.94
N LYS A 11 -42.61 4.79 -11.58
CA LYS A 11 -41.33 4.12 -11.37
C LYS A 11 -40.62 4.77 -10.18
N ILE A 12 -40.43 4.00 -9.11
CA ILE A 12 -39.81 4.49 -7.88
C ILE A 12 -38.30 4.30 -7.92
N MET A 13 -37.82 3.13 -8.40
CA MET A 13 -36.41 2.82 -8.51
C MET A 13 -36.14 1.85 -9.66
N THR A 14 -34.89 1.75 -10.06
CA THR A 14 -34.38 0.71 -10.94
C THR A 14 -33.28 -0.04 -10.23
N ILE A 15 -33.34 -1.37 -10.20
CA ILE A 15 -32.31 -2.22 -9.63
C ILE A 15 -31.68 -3.01 -10.77
N ASN A 16 -30.39 -2.87 -10.98
CA ASN A 16 -29.63 -3.61 -11.98
C ASN A 16 -29.05 -4.87 -11.34
N PHE A 17 -29.34 -6.04 -11.92
CA PHE A 17 -28.82 -7.33 -11.45
C PHE A 17 -27.80 -7.86 -12.46
N ARG A 18 -26.66 -8.38 -11.95
CA ARG A 18 -25.72 -9.15 -12.77
C ARG A 18 -25.97 -10.63 -12.58
N VAL A 19 -26.33 -11.30 -13.66
CA VAL A 19 -26.52 -12.75 -13.67
C VAL A 19 -25.18 -13.45 -13.47
N LYS A 20 -25.06 -14.30 -12.45
CA LYS A 20 -23.85 -15.08 -12.17
C LYS A 20 -24.02 -16.57 -12.50
N LYS A 21 -25.24 -17.06 -12.61
CA LYS A 21 -25.56 -18.47 -12.84
C LYS A 21 -26.92 -18.60 -13.51
N THR A 22 -27.10 -19.61 -14.35
CA THR A 22 -28.39 -19.98 -14.96
C THR A 22 -29.34 -20.56 -13.91
N GLY A 23 -30.63 -20.42 -14.14
CA GLY A 23 -31.68 -20.93 -13.26
C GLY A 23 -32.83 -19.94 -13.09
N THR A 24 -33.76 -20.26 -12.19
CA THR A 24 -34.86 -19.35 -11.84
C THR A 24 -34.49 -18.54 -10.61
N SER A 25 -34.65 -17.21 -10.68
CA SER A 25 -34.42 -16.32 -9.54
C SER A 25 -35.68 -15.50 -9.28
N ASN A 26 -36.08 -15.44 -8.01
CA ASN A 26 -37.22 -14.64 -7.57
C ASN A 26 -36.73 -13.39 -6.84
N VAL A 27 -37.35 -12.27 -7.14
CA VAL A 27 -37.12 -11.01 -6.45
C VAL A 27 -38.43 -10.60 -5.77
N SER A 28 -38.39 -10.43 -4.47
CA SER A 28 -39.53 -10.02 -3.67
C SER A 28 -39.15 -8.96 -2.64
N PHE A 29 -40.06 -8.11 -2.30
CA PHE A 29 -39.92 -7.21 -1.16
C PHE A 29 -40.39 -7.95 0.11
N LEU A 30 -39.51 -8.13 1.08
CA LEU A 30 -39.84 -8.78 2.36
C LEU A 30 -40.66 -7.85 3.24
N THR A 31 -40.33 -6.56 3.24
CA THR A 31 -41.04 -5.53 3.98
C THR A 31 -41.06 -4.23 3.16
N GLY A 32 -42.08 -3.45 3.36
CA GLY A 32 -42.20 -2.14 2.72
C GLY A 32 -43.30 -1.30 3.36
N SER A 33 -43.24 0.00 3.22
CA SER A 33 -44.32 0.90 3.58
C SER A 33 -44.42 2.02 2.54
N VAL A 34 -45.63 2.42 2.21
CA VAL A 34 -45.93 3.63 1.43
C VAL A 34 -46.81 4.49 2.32
N LEU A 35 -46.29 5.62 2.70
CA LEU A 35 -47.01 6.51 3.64
C LEU A 35 -47.87 7.51 2.87
N ALA A 36 -49.11 7.65 3.29
CA ALA A 36 -50.00 8.70 2.79
C ALA A 36 -49.49 10.09 3.21
N ASN A 37 -49.78 11.08 2.39
CA ASN A 37 -49.48 12.49 2.71
C ASN A 37 -50.66 13.13 3.52
N ASP A 38 -51.04 12.45 4.59
CA ASP A 38 -52.15 12.84 5.48
C ASP A 38 -51.70 13.50 6.80
N GLY A 39 -50.40 13.73 6.94
CA GLY A 39 -49.77 14.25 8.16
C GLY A 39 -49.64 13.24 9.30
N ASN A 40 -50.22 12.05 9.17
CA ASN A 40 -50.21 11.00 10.19
C ASN A 40 -49.28 9.86 9.87
N GLY A 41 -48.72 9.82 8.64
CA GLY A 41 -47.83 8.74 8.18
C GLY A 41 -48.54 7.40 8.03
N THR A 42 -49.82 7.41 7.64
CA THR A 42 -50.63 6.21 7.45
C THR A 42 -50.03 5.33 6.33
N ASN A 43 -49.71 4.06 6.63
CA ASN A 43 -49.22 3.14 5.61
C ASN A 43 -50.39 2.70 4.72
N ILE A 44 -50.29 3.01 3.43
CA ILE A 44 -51.32 2.72 2.42
C ILE A 44 -50.87 1.61 1.46
N LEU A 45 -49.75 0.93 1.74
CA LEU A 45 -49.28 -0.19 0.93
C LEU A 45 -50.24 -1.40 1.11
N SER A 46 -50.94 -1.77 0.03
CA SER A 46 -51.88 -2.91 0.03
C SER A 46 -51.22 -4.24 -0.26
N GLY A 47 -49.98 -4.25 -0.74
CA GLY A 47 -49.24 -5.47 -0.99
C GLY A 47 -47.93 -5.22 -1.76
N THR A 48 -47.09 -6.22 -1.80
CA THR A 48 -45.84 -6.26 -2.58
C THR A 48 -45.94 -7.34 -3.66
N GLY A 49 -45.40 -7.05 -4.84
CA GLY A 49 -45.33 -8.01 -5.93
C GLY A 49 -44.11 -8.91 -5.87
N LEU A 50 -44.20 -10.09 -6.49
CA LEU A 50 -43.11 -11.01 -6.74
C LEU A 50 -42.73 -10.92 -8.22
N ALA A 51 -41.46 -10.78 -8.55
CA ALA A 51 -40.95 -10.94 -9.90
C ALA A 51 -40.12 -12.22 -9.99
N SER A 52 -40.43 -13.08 -10.95
CA SER A 52 -39.69 -14.31 -11.23
C SER A 52 -38.99 -14.17 -12.59
N PHE A 53 -37.70 -14.44 -12.60
CA PHE A 53 -36.87 -14.36 -13.81
C PHE A 53 -36.27 -15.74 -14.10
N THR A 54 -36.47 -16.22 -15.31
CA THR A 54 -35.77 -17.40 -15.82
C THR A 54 -34.50 -16.94 -16.52
N LEU A 55 -33.37 -17.31 -15.95
CA LEU A 55 -32.04 -16.95 -16.42
C LEU A 55 -31.50 -18.09 -17.28
N ASN A 56 -31.62 -17.96 -18.57
CA ASN A 56 -31.14 -18.96 -19.51
C ASN A 56 -29.67 -18.73 -19.83
N GLU A 57 -28.94 -19.80 -20.14
CA GLU A 57 -27.64 -19.69 -20.76
C GLU A 57 -27.82 -19.02 -22.11
N VAL A 58 -27.26 -17.84 -22.28
CA VAL A 58 -27.13 -17.26 -23.60
C VAL A 58 -26.09 -18.12 -24.30
N LYS A 59 -26.52 -19.10 -25.09
CA LYS A 59 -25.69 -19.68 -26.13
C LYS A 59 -25.34 -18.50 -27.04
N ILE A 60 -24.18 -17.93 -26.84
CA ILE A 60 -23.58 -17.04 -27.82
C ILE A 60 -23.15 -17.97 -28.95
N GLU A 61 -24.10 -18.34 -29.82
CA GLU A 61 -23.78 -18.61 -31.19
C GLU A 61 -23.09 -17.32 -31.67
N PRO A 62 -21.90 -17.38 -32.26
CA PRO A 62 -21.30 -16.16 -32.81
C PRO A 62 -22.31 -15.59 -33.77
N GLU A 63 -23.19 -14.70 -33.30
CA GLU A 63 -23.89 -13.82 -34.21
C GLU A 63 -22.76 -13.07 -34.91
N GLU A 64 -22.63 -13.32 -36.20
CA GLU A 64 -22.02 -12.35 -37.09
C GLU A 64 -22.52 -10.98 -36.65
N PRO A 65 -21.64 -10.01 -36.40
CA PRO A 65 -22.04 -8.70 -35.88
C PRO A 65 -23.21 -8.23 -36.77
N LYS A 66 -24.39 -8.12 -36.17
CA LYS A 66 -25.52 -7.43 -36.83
C LYS A 66 -24.97 -6.11 -37.27
N LYS A 67 -24.73 -6.03 -38.59
CA LYS A 67 -24.38 -4.83 -39.28
C LYS A 67 -25.45 -3.83 -38.89
N ILE A 68 -25.16 -2.94 -37.94
CA ILE A 68 -25.91 -1.70 -37.81
C ILE A 68 -25.85 -1.14 -39.20
N GLU A 69 -27.00 -0.95 -39.87
CA GLU A 69 -27.08 -0.21 -41.10
C GLU A 69 -26.63 1.21 -40.79
N GLU A 70 -25.31 1.39 -40.77
CA GLU A 70 -24.71 2.68 -40.95
C GLU A 70 -25.23 3.17 -42.28
N THR A 71 -25.89 4.31 -42.29
CA THR A 71 -26.14 5.04 -43.52
C THR A 71 -24.88 4.94 -44.38
N PRO A 72 -24.98 4.46 -45.64
CA PRO A 72 -23.80 4.10 -46.41
C PRO A 72 -22.88 5.31 -46.46
N LYS A 73 -21.76 5.21 -45.72
CA LYS A 73 -20.69 6.18 -45.74
C LYS A 73 -20.18 6.17 -47.16
N VAL A 74 -20.37 7.26 -47.90
CA VAL A 74 -19.83 7.42 -49.25
C VAL A 74 -18.31 7.42 -49.08
N ILE A 75 -17.69 6.24 -49.22
CA ILE A 75 -16.23 6.13 -49.26
C ILE A 75 -15.83 6.70 -50.62
N ILE A 76 -15.29 7.90 -50.61
CA ILE A 76 -14.66 8.48 -51.81
C ILE A 76 -13.30 7.75 -51.95
N PRO A 77 -13.08 6.98 -53.00
CA PRO A 77 -11.85 6.23 -53.19
C PRO A 77 -10.64 7.17 -53.15
N GLY A 78 -9.63 6.82 -52.33
CA GLY A 78 -8.38 7.58 -52.23
C GLY A 78 -8.40 8.74 -51.23
N THR A 79 -9.45 8.92 -50.41
CA THR A 79 -9.38 9.84 -49.24
C THR A 79 -8.61 9.20 -48.09
N PRO A 80 -8.02 10.01 -47.18
CA PRO A 80 -7.22 9.51 -46.06
C PRO A 80 -8.03 8.59 -45.14
N LEU A 81 -7.37 7.55 -44.60
CA LEU A 81 -7.90 6.74 -43.49
C LEU A 81 -7.96 7.58 -42.20
N ALA A 82 -8.72 7.08 -41.21
CA ALA A 82 -8.74 7.67 -39.87
C ALA A 82 -7.34 7.70 -39.29
N PRO A 83 -6.80 8.87 -38.88
CA PRO A 83 -5.49 8.94 -38.27
C PRO A 83 -5.49 8.20 -36.93
N ASN A 84 -4.43 7.46 -36.68
CA ASN A 84 -4.17 6.88 -35.36
C ASN A 84 -3.63 7.98 -34.43
N ILE A 85 -4.45 8.39 -33.47
CA ILE A 85 -4.07 9.44 -32.50
C ILE A 85 -3.44 8.75 -31.30
N ILE A 86 -2.26 9.21 -30.92
CA ILE A 86 -1.54 8.76 -29.74
C ILE A 86 -1.28 9.95 -28.81
N SER A 87 -1.07 9.66 -27.53
CA SER A 87 -0.72 10.68 -26.55
C SER A 87 0.51 10.28 -25.76
N SER A 88 1.46 11.20 -25.61
CA SER A 88 2.63 11.01 -24.75
C SER A 88 2.32 11.22 -23.26
N THR A 89 1.25 11.94 -22.95
CA THR A 89 0.82 12.26 -21.58
C THR A 89 -0.35 11.38 -21.12
N HIS A 90 -1.21 10.93 -22.06
CA HIS A 90 -2.42 10.15 -21.79
C HIS A 90 -2.42 8.91 -22.70
N ALA A 91 -1.43 8.05 -22.50
CA ALA A 91 -1.13 6.95 -23.43
C ALA A 91 -2.26 5.93 -23.56
N ASP A 92 -2.99 5.65 -22.49
CA ASP A 92 -4.12 4.72 -22.49
C ASP A 92 -5.45 5.49 -22.41
N PRO A 93 -6.26 5.53 -23.48
CA PRO A 93 -7.53 6.23 -23.48
C PRO A 93 -8.60 5.62 -22.55
N SER A 94 -8.33 4.46 -21.95
CA SER A 94 -9.23 3.82 -20.97
C SER A 94 -8.91 4.22 -19.52
N GLN A 95 -7.74 4.80 -19.27
CA GLN A 95 -7.29 5.23 -17.94
C GLN A 95 -7.69 6.68 -17.63
N TRP A 96 -7.84 6.95 -16.34
CA TRP A 96 -7.95 8.29 -15.80
C TRP A 96 -6.57 8.85 -15.46
N TYR A 97 -6.38 10.14 -15.64
CA TYR A 97 -5.12 10.84 -15.41
C TYR A 97 -5.34 12.04 -14.50
N ASN A 98 -4.42 12.27 -13.58
CA ASN A 98 -4.42 13.43 -12.68
C ASN A 98 -3.67 14.66 -13.27
N THR A 99 -3.34 14.59 -14.53
CA THR A 99 -2.73 15.70 -15.28
C THR A 99 -3.69 16.19 -16.34
N ASN A 100 -3.81 17.50 -16.48
CA ASN A 100 -4.76 18.16 -17.37
C ASN A 100 -4.10 18.79 -18.60
N ASP A 101 -2.79 18.62 -18.78
CA ASP A 101 -2.06 19.02 -19.97
C ASP A 101 -1.89 17.82 -20.90
N VAL A 102 -2.60 17.88 -22.01
CA VAL A 102 -2.70 16.77 -22.97
C VAL A 102 -1.89 17.07 -24.22
N LYS A 103 -0.99 16.15 -24.56
CA LYS A 103 -0.21 16.21 -25.79
C LYS A 103 -0.63 15.06 -26.70
N LEU A 104 -1.13 15.43 -27.87
CA LEU A 104 -1.65 14.50 -28.88
C LEU A 104 -0.84 14.62 -30.16
N ASN A 105 -0.56 13.50 -30.77
CA ASN A 105 0.12 13.44 -32.05
C ASN A 105 -0.44 12.32 -32.93
N TRP A 106 -0.29 12.51 -34.23
CA TRP A 106 -0.72 11.56 -35.26
C TRP A 106 0.16 11.68 -36.48
N GLU A 107 0.26 10.62 -37.24
CA GLU A 107 1.04 10.62 -38.46
C GLU A 107 0.25 11.28 -39.60
N ILE A 108 0.98 12.02 -40.42
CA ILE A 108 0.47 12.60 -41.67
C ILE A 108 1.29 12.11 -42.85
N GLY A 109 0.58 11.58 -43.89
CA GLY A 109 1.22 11.17 -45.14
C GLY A 109 1.64 12.36 -45.99
N GLU A 110 2.51 12.11 -46.99
CA GLU A 110 3.03 13.15 -47.89
C GLU A 110 1.93 13.80 -48.79
N ASP A 111 0.81 13.11 -49.00
CA ASP A 111 -0.32 13.58 -49.79
C ASP A 111 -1.32 14.44 -49.00
N ILE A 112 -1.10 14.61 -47.68
CA ILE A 112 -2.03 15.32 -46.80
C ILE A 112 -1.79 16.84 -46.90
N VAL A 113 -2.82 17.57 -47.25
CA VAL A 113 -2.78 19.02 -47.43
C VAL A 113 -3.37 19.81 -46.26
N ALA A 114 -4.37 19.23 -45.57
CA ALA A 114 -5.03 19.88 -44.43
C ALA A 114 -5.41 18.86 -43.35
N ALA A 115 -5.49 19.34 -42.10
CA ALA A 115 -6.08 18.62 -40.99
C ALA A 115 -7.17 19.48 -40.35
N ARG A 116 -8.20 18.83 -39.81
CA ARG A 116 -9.14 19.53 -38.92
C ARG A 116 -9.29 18.77 -37.60
N THR A 117 -9.48 19.53 -36.54
CA THR A 117 -9.57 19.00 -35.18
C THR A 117 -10.81 19.51 -34.47
N LEU A 118 -11.24 18.76 -33.45
CA LEU A 118 -12.29 19.16 -32.53
C LEU A 118 -12.06 18.48 -31.17
N LEU A 119 -12.27 19.22 -30.10
CA LEU A 119 -12.33 18.69 -28.73
C LEU A 119 -13.72 18.94 -28.17
N ASN A 120 -14.41 17.89 -27.74
CA ASN A 120 -15.71 18.00 -27.10
C ASN A 120 -16.03 16.81 -26.20
N LYS A 121 -17.25 16.72 -25.69
CA LYS A 121 -17.75 15.64 -24.83
C LYS A 121 -18.44 14.49 -25.57
N SER A 122 -18.57 14.56 -26.89
CA SER A 122 -19.21 13.54 -27.73
C SER A 122 -18.16 12.57 -28.27
N SER A 123 -18.41 11.27 -28.14
CA SER A 123 -17.50 10.22 -28.61
C SER A 123 -17.36 10.14 -30.14
N ASN A 124 -18.32 10.72 -30.88
CA ASN A 124 -18.36 10.66 -32.33
C ASN A 124 -18.79 12.02 -32.90
N SER A 125 -17.83 12.81 -33.32
CA SER A 125 -18.05 14.13 -33.90
C SER A 125 -17.15 14.34 -35.09
N ILE A 126 -17.64 15.14 -36.06
CA ILE A 126 -16.84 15.56 -37.20
C ILE A 126 -16.08 16.83 -36.81
N PRO A 127 -14.75 16.87 -36.95
CA PRO A 127 -13.95 18.04 -36.63
C PRO A 127 -14.29 19.26 -37.48
N SER A 128 -14.19 20.46 -36.92
CA SER A 128 -14.56 21.71 -37.57
C SER A 128 -13.44 22.74 -37.69
N VAL A 129 -12.41 22.68 -36.81
CA VAL A 129 -11.32 23.66 -36.85
C VAL A 129 -10.25 23.17 -37.83
N THR A 130 -10.06 23.88 -38.92
CA THR A 130 -9.17 23.49 -40.03
C THR A 130 -7.80 24.17 -39.90
N TYR A 131 -6.75 23.41 -40.19
CA TYR A 131 -5.35 23.82 -40.27
C TYR A 131 -4.81 23.51 -41.66
N GLU A 132 -4.26 24.54 -42.32
CA GLU A 132 -3.65 24.44 -43.63
C GLU A 132 -2.36 25.31 -43.62
N PRO A 133 -1.17 24.70 -43.65
CA PRO A 133 -0.88 23.28 -43.85
C PRO A 133 -1.32 22.39 -42.66
N ALA A 134 -1.43 21.08 -42.95
CA ALA A 134 -1.84 20.09 -41.97
C ALA A 134 -0.88 20.07 -40.76
N ILE A 135 -1.45 19.96 -39.57
CA ILE A 135 -0.72 19.73 -38.32
C ILE A 135 -0.70 18.26 -37.95
N SER A 136 0.37 17.77 -37.30
CA SER A 136 0.53 16.39 -36.84
C SER A 136 0.49 16.26 -35.32
N GLU A 137 0.33 17.37 -34.60
CA GLU A 137 0.29 17.41 -33.14
C GLU A 137 -0.65 18.50 -32.62
N LYS A 138 -1.09 18.34 -31.38
CA LYS A 138 -1.88 19.33 -30.66
C LYS A 138 -1.59 19.24 -29.17
N GLU A 139 -1.25 20.36 -28.57
CA GLU A 139 -1.22 20.53 -27.12
C GLU A 139 -2.50 21.22 -26.65
N ILE A 140 -3.06 20.72 -25.55
CA ILE A 140 -4.25 21.25 -24.89
C ILE A 140 -3.86 21.39 -23.42
N ASN A 141 -3.76 22.62 -22.95
CA ASN A 141 -3.39 22.92 -21.59
C ASN A 141 -4.62 23.21 -20.74
N ASP A 142 -4.55 22.92 -19.44
CA ASP A 142 -5.61 23.18 -18.46
C ASP A 142 -6.98 22.61 -18.86
N LEU A 143 -7.00 21.41 -19.44
CA LEU A 143 -8.25 20.77 -19.80
C LEU A 143 -9.04 20.41 -18.53
N ALA A 144 -10.27 20.86 -18.45
CA ALA A 144 -11.12 20.63 -17.29
C ALA A 144 -11.38 19.13 -17.05
N ASP A 145 -11.57 18.76 -15.81
CA ASP A 145 -11.89 17.40 -15.39
C ASP A 145 -13.09 16.80 -16.14
N GLY A 146 -13.05 15.50 -16.32
CA GLY A 146 -14.08 14.71 -16.97
C GLY A 146 -13.61 13.95 -18.20
N ILE A 147 -14.57 13.43 -18.94
CA ILE A 147 -14.31 12.66 -20.16
C ILE A 147 -14.43 13.58 -21.36
N TRP A 148 -13.39 13.58 -22.17
CA TRP A 148 -13.30 14.34 -23.40
C TRP A 148 -12.97 13.43 -24.57
N TYR A 149 -13.29 13.89 -25.75
CA TYR A 149 -12.95 13.22 -27.00
C TYR A 149 -12.30 14.21 -27.94
N PHE A 150 -11.12 13.86 -28.40
CA PHE A 150 -10.40 14.60 -29.41
C PHE A 150 -10.58 13.90 -30.77
N HIS A 151 -10.90 14.68 -31.77
CA HIS A 151 -11.22 14.20 -33.11
C HIS A 151 -10.26 14.82 -34.09
N VAL A 152 -9.74 14.03 -35.03
CA VAL A 152 -8.86 14.48 -36.10
C VAL A 152 -9.36 13.91 -37.42
N GLN A 153 -9.38 14.73 -38.45
CA GLN A 153 -9.69 14.30 -39.82
C GLN A 153 -8.66 14.93 -40.75
N LEU A 154 -8.14 14.14 -41.67
CA LEU A 154 -7.14 14.55 -42.65
C LEU A 154 -7.77 14.74 -44.01
N LYS A 155 -7.18 15.62 -44.82
CA LYS A 155 -7.61 15.93 -46.17
C LYS A 155 -6.44 15.77 -47.13
N ASN A 156 -6.69 15.10 -48.24
CA ASN A 156 -5.81 15.12 -49.40
C ASN A 156 -6.52 15.74 -50.62
N ASN A 157 -5.96 15.62 -51.80
CA ASN A 157 -6.55 16.17 -53.02
C ASN A 157 -7.87 15.53 -53.40
N ASN A 158 -8.19 14.32 -52.92
CA ASN A 158 -9.46 13.62 -53.18
C ASN A 158 -10.57 14.03 -52.19
N GLY A 159 -10.20 14.69 -51.08
CA GLY A 159 -11.17 15.18 -50.09
C GLY A 159 -10.83 14.85 -48.64
N TRP A 160 -11.80 15.06 -47.76
CA TRP A 160 -11.71 14.71 -46.35
C TRP A 160 -11.90 13.20 -46.16
N GLY A 161 -10.99 12.60 -45.39
CA GLY A 161 -10.98 11.17 -45.06
C GLY A 161 -11.85 10.80 -43.87
N ASP A 162 -11.48 9.73 -43.21
CA ASP A 162 -12.14 9.25 -42.01
C ASP A 162 -11.69 10.00 -40.75
N VAL A 163 -12.56 10.02 -39.74
CA VAL A 163 -12.27 10.71 -38.47
C VAL A 163 -11.60 9.73 -37.49
N GLY A 164 -10.44 10.08 -37.02
CA GLY A 164 -9.82 9.46 -35.85
C GLY A 164 -10.38 10.06 -34.54
N HIS A 165 -10.59 9.23 -33.56
CA HIS A 165 -11.14 9.61 -32.26
C HIS A 165 -10.21 9.15 -31.15
N PHE A 166 -9.96 10.01 -30.16
CA PHE A 166 -9.15 9.69 -28.98
C PHE A 166 -9.89 10.13 -27.72
N ARG A 167 -10.09 9.21 -26.79
CA ARG A 167 -10.74 9.48 -25.51
C ARG A 167 -9.70 9.96 -24.50
N ILE A 168 -10.03 10.99 -23.73
CA ILE A 168 -9.21 11.58 -22.68
C ILE A 168 -10.04 11.60 -21.41
N GLN A 169 -9.50 11.09 -20.32
CA GLN A 169 -10.17 11.06 -19.02
C GLN A 169 -9.29 11.75 -18.01
N ILE A 170 -9.76 12.87 -17.47
CA ILE A 170 -9.01 13.72 -16.54
C ILE A 170 -9.76 13.81 -15.22
N ASP A 171 -9.06 13.56 -14.16
CA ASP A 171 -9.50 13.79 -12.79
C ASP A 171 -8.32 14.31 -11.96
N THR A 172 -8.32 15.61 -11.69
CA THR A 172 -7.28 16.27 -10.89
C THR A 172 -7.69 16.43 -9.43
N GLN A 173 -8.90 15.98 -9.09
CA GLN A 173 -9.44 16.08 -7.75
C GLN A 173 -9.09 14.84 -6.95
N ARG A 174 -8.79 15.05 -5.68
CA ARG A 174 -8.60 13.95 -4.75
C ARG A 174 -9.93 13.43 -4.24
N PRO A 175 -9.99 12.19 -3.78
CA PRO A 175 -11.15 11.65 -3.08
C PRO A 175 -11.63 12.54 -1.94
N ASP A 176 -12.92 12.49 -1.68
CA ASP A 176 -13.54 13.19 -0.56
C ASP A 176 -12.91 12.80 0.77
N SER A 177 -12.95 13.71 1.72
CA SER A 177 -12.48 13.45 3.08
C SER A 177 -13.32 12.37 3.75
N PHE A 178 -12.67 11.39 4.33
CA PHE A 178 -13.30 10.32 5.10
C PHE A 178 -12.61 10.15 6.45
N LYS A 179 -13.20 9.35 7.33
CA LYS A 179 -12.66 9.05 8.66
C LYS A 179 -12.44 7.55 8.81
N ILE A 180 -11.51 7.22 9.68
CA ILE A 180 -11.31 5.86 10.15
C ILE A 180 -12.20 5.66 11.38
N GLU A 181 -13.03 4.62 11.37
CA GLU A 181 -13.82 4.18 12.51
C GLU A 181 -13.08 3.07 13.23
N LEU A 182 -12.77 3.29 14.48
CA LEU A 182 -12.12 2.29 15.33
C LEU A 182 -13.18 1.36 15.91
N ILE A 183 -13.38 0.20 15.30
CA ILE A 183 -14.45 -0.76 15.68
C ILE A 183 -14.26 -1.27 17.11
N ASP A 184 -13.02 -1.50 17.51
CA ASP A 184 -12.67 -2.04 18.82
C ASP A 184 -12.29 -0.93 19.84
N GLY A 185 -12.41 0.35 19.45
CA GLY A 185 -12.01 1.51 20.27
C GLY A 185 -10.53 1.89 20.14
N LYS A 186 -10.08 2.82 20.98
CA LYS A 186 -8.71 3.35 20.94
C LYS A 186 -7.73 2.53 21.78
N GLU A 187 -8.19 1.96 22.89
CA GLU A 187 -7.38 1.12 23.79
C GLU A 187 -7.84 -0.32 23.67
N LEU A 188 -6.95 -1.20 23.25
CA LEU A 188 -7.28 -2.54 22.81
C LEU A 188 -6.60 -3.61 23.68
N ASP A 189 -7.41 -4.57 24.15
CA ASP A 189 -6.94 -5.82 24.73
C ASP A 189 -6.87 -6.95 23.66
N ASN A 190 -7.19 -6.64 22.41
CA ASN A 190 -7.10 -7.52 21.26
C ASN A 190 -5.95 -7.04 20.34
N PRO A 191 -4.94 -7.88 20.05
CA PRO A 191 -3.83 -7.49 19.19
C PRO A 191 -4.17 -7.46 17.70
N GLN A 192 -5.39 -7.83 17.31
CA GLN A 192 -5.90 -7.77 15.94
C GLN A 192 -6.98 -6.70 15.82
N PRO A 193 -6.63 -5.42 15.75
CA PRO A 193 -7.60 -4.35 15.64
C PRO A 193 -8.38 -4.40 14.32
N ARG A 194 -9.60 -3.88 14.39
CA ARG A 194 -10.48 -3.75 13.24
C ARG A 194 -10.80 -2.29 13.01
N ILE A 195 -10.73 -1.87 11.78
CA ILE A 195 -11.08 -0.51 11.37
C ILE A 195 -12.13 -0.54 10.28
N GLY A 196 -13.08 0.40 10.35
CA GLY A 196 -14.03 0.70 9.29
C GLY A 196 -13.62 1.99 8.59
N PHE A 197 -13.80 2.06 7.29
CA PHE A 197 -13.62 3.28 6.51
C PHE A 197 -14.34 3.16 5.16
N LYS A 198 -14.73 4.30 4.65
CA LYS A 198 -15.29 4.41 3.31
C LYS A 198 -15.00 5.78 2.74
N ALA A 199 -14.29 5.83 1.64
CA ALA A 199 -14.10 7.04 0.86
C ALA A 199 -15.05 7.07 -0.34
N THR A 200 -15.30 8.27 -0.84
CA THR A 200 -16.02 8.50 -2.09
C THR A 200 -15.20 9.39 -2.99
N ASP A 201 -15.39 9.21 -4.28
CA ASP A 201 -14.89 10.08 -5.31
C ASP A 201 -15.96 10.25 -6.38
N SER A 202 -16.21 11.49 -6.80
CA SER A 202 -17.35 11.84 -7.64
C SER A 202 -17.10 11.67 -9.13
N LEU A 203 -15.84 11.51 -9.54
CA LEU A 203 -15.48 11.55 -10.96
C LEU A 203 -14.86 10.25 -11.45
N SER A 204 -13.64 9.93 -11.08
CA SER A 204 -12.99 8.68 -11.48
C SER A 204 -13.38 7.50 -10.60
N GLY A 205 -13.80 7.78 -9.37
CA GLY A 205 -14.18 6.79 -8.37
C GLY A 205 -12.98 6.17 -7.67
N ILE A 206 -13.19 5.63 -6.48
CA ILE A 206 -12.13 4.96 -5.71
C ILE A 206 -11.65 3.72 -6.46
N ASP A 207 -10.32 3.56 -6.54
CA ASP A 207 -9.67 2.36 -7.07
C ASP A 207 -9.27 1.43 -5.94
N TYR A 208 -8.47 1.92 -4.99
CA TYR A 208 -7.96 1.11 -3.88
C TYR A 208 -7.65 1.95 -2.64
N TYR A 209 -7.40 1.26 -1.55
CA TYR A 209 -6.87 1.83 -0.32
C TYR A 209 -5.47 1.32 -0.04
N ASN A 210 -4.60 2.17 0.48
CA ASN A 210 -3.32 1.79 1.05
C ASN A 210 -3.37 1.98 2.56
N ILE A 211 -3.35 0.88 3.30
CA ILE A 211 -3.44 0.87 4.76
C ILE A 211 -2.04 0.70 5.32
N LYS A 212 -1.64 1.62 6.21
CA LYS A 212 -0.34 1.61 6.88
C LYS A 212 -0.54 1.63 8.39
N ILE A 213 0.30 0.92 9.11
CA ILE A 213 0.38 1.00 10.57
C ILE A 213 1.84 0.98 11.02
N GLY A 214 2.24 2.00 11.78
CA GLY A 214 3.65 2.20 12.10
C GLY A 214 4.52 2.36 10.84
N ASN A 215 5.76 1.88 10.93
CA ASN A 215 6.73 1.97 9.83
C ASN A 215 6.83 0.68 9.00
N ASP A 216 6.34 -0.44 9.52
CA ASP A 216 6.69 -1.77 9.02
C ASP A 216 5.56 -2.47 8.26
N PHE A 217 4.34 -1.95 8.36
CA PHE A 217 3.19 -2.56 7.71
C PHE A 217 2.56 -1.62 6.69
N SER A 218 2.43 -2.09 5.46
CA SER A 218 1.71 -1.42 4.39
C SER A 218 1.05 -2.46 3.50
N VAL A 219 -0.23 -2.29 3.21
CA VAL A 219 -1.00 -3.20 2.36
C VAL A 219 -1.94 -2.43 1.46
N LYS A 220 -1.99 -2.84 0.19
CA LYS A 220 -2.99 -2.38 -0.78
C LYS A 220 -4.23 -3.25 -0.66
N VAL A 221 -5.40 -2.63 -0.55
CA VAL A 221 -6.70 -3.31 -0.33
C VAL A 221 -7.74 -2.71 -1.27
N TYR A 222 -8.50 -3.55 -1.93
CA TYR A 222 -9.65 -3.13 -2.74
C TYR A 222 -10.94 -3.19 -1.92
N GLU A 223 -11.93 -2.37 -2.26
CA GLU A 223 -13.21 -2.35 -1.52
C GLU A 223 -13.89 -3.73 -1.47
N SER A 224 -13.72 -4.55 -2.51
CA SER A 224 -14.24 -5.91 -2.59
C SER A 224 -13.58 -6.90 -1.59
N GLU A 225 -12.42 -6.57 -1.05
CA GLU A 225 -11.67 -7.39 -0.09
C GLU A 225 -12.04 -7.05 1.36
N LEU A 226 -12.74 -5.94 1.58
CA LEU A 226 -13.22 -5.54 2.89
C LEU A 226 -14.46 -6.35 3.29
N ASN A 227 -14.50 -6.81 4.53
CA ASN A 227 -15.68 -7.46 5.06
C ASN A 227 -16.68 -6.42 5.58
N ASN A 228 -17.69 -6.08 4.78
CA ASN A 228 -18.67 -5.02 5.07
C ASN A 228 -18.00 -3.66 5.37
N GLY A 229 -16.94 -3.29 4.64
CA GLY A 229 -16.21 -2.05 4.86
C GLY A 229 -15.24 -2.08 6.03
N VAL A 230 -14.97 -3.25 6.62
CA VAL A 230 -14.08 -3.43 7.76
C VAL A 230 -12.81 -4.18 7.34
N TYR A 231 -11.67 -3.61 7.70
CA TYR A 231 -10.36 -4.25 7.60
C TYR A 231 -9.92 -4.76 8.97
N THR A 232 -9.41 -6.00 9.01
CA THR A 232 -8.83 -6.61 10.22
C THR A 232 -7.32 -6.72 10.06
N PHE A 233 -6.58 -6.12 10.97
CA PHE A 233 -5.11 -6.21 10.97
C PHE A 233 -4.63 -7.60 11.39
N PRO A 234 -3.41 -7.99 10.99
CA PRO A 234 -2.74 -9.13 11.61
C PRO A 234 -2.49 -8.87 13.10
N VAL A 235 -1.96 -9.87 13.81
CA VAL A 235 -1.53 -9.71 15.20
C VAL A 235 -0.41 -8.65 15.26
N LEU A 236 -0.62 -7.61 16.05
CA LEU A 236 0.29 -6.49 16.23
C LEU A 236 0.93 -6.54 17.61
N ASP A 237 2.16 -6.05 17.70
CA ASP A 237 2.85 -5.88 18.98
C ASP A 237 2.23 -4.77 19.82
N PRO A 238 2.30 -4.87 21.17
CA PRO A 238 1.80 -3.85 22.09
C PRO A 238 2.40 -2.46 21.87
N GLY A 239 1.69 -1.44 22.33
CA GLY A 239 2.10 -0.05 22.29
C GLY A 239 1.23 0.83 21.40
N GLN A 240 1.58 2.10 21.34
CA GLN A 240 0.93 3.08 20.48
C GLN A 240 1.24 2.81 19.02
N LYS A 241 0.20 2.90 18.18
CA LYS A 241 0.29 2.71 16.72
C LYS A 241 -0.49 3.79 16.02
N ILE A 242 0.09 4.37 15.00
CA ILE A 242 -0.57 5.30 14.08
C ILE A 242 -1.05 4.50 12.87
N ILE A 243 -2.33 4.58 12.60
CA ILE A 243 -2.97 4.00 11.42
C ILE A 243 -3.18 5.11 10.40
N VAL A 244 -2.74 4.86 9.19
CA VAL A 244 -2.98 5.73 8.04
C VAL A 244 -3.71 4.94 6.97
N VAL A 245 -4.87 5.43 6.55
CA VAL A 245 -5.61 4.90 5.41
C VAL A 245 -5.59 5.94 4.31
N GLN A 246 -5.00 5.60 3.18
CA GLN A 246 -4.96 6.43 1.99
C GLN A 246 -5.95 5.84 0.97
N ALA A 247 -6.96 6.61 0.59
CA ALA A 247 -7.87 6.24 -0.49
C ALA A 247 -7.34 6.82 -1.80
N PHE A 248 -7.11 5.97 -2.79
CA PHE A 248 -6.69 6.34 -4.13
C PHE A 248 -7.86 6.24 -5.09
N ASP A 249 -8.03 7.24 -5.94
CA ASP A 249 -8.94 7.17 -7.07
C ASP A 249 -8.27 6.51 -8.29
N LYS A 250 -9.01 6.36 -9.39
CA LYS A 250 -8.48 5.75 -10.62
C LYS A 250 -7.52 6.66 -11.40
N ALA A 251 -7.42 7.93 -11.02
CA ALA A 251 -6.43 8.85 -11.56
C ALA A 251 -5.18 8.96 -10.67
N GLU A 252 -5.06 8.13 -9.61
CA GLU A 252 -3.97 8.12 -8.64
C GLU A 252 -3.90 9.38 -7.74
N ASN A 253 -4.99 10.19 -7.67
CA ASN A 253 -5.06 11.17 -6.60
C ASN A 253 -5.44 10.46 -5.30
N TYR A 254 -5.07 11.05 -4.15
CA TYR A 254 -5.39 10.40 -2.88
C TYR A 254 -5.76 11.37 -1.76
N TYR A 255 -6.53 10.85 -0.81
CA TYR A 255 -6.78 11.46 0.48
C TYR A 255 -6.34 10.52 1.59
N SER A 256 -5.75 11.07 2.68
CA SER A 256 -5.26 10.30 3.83
C SER A 256 -6.07 10.60 5.06
N ALA A 257 -6.59 9.57 5.70
CA ALA A 257 -7.14 9.61 7.05
C ALA A 257 -6.15 9.00 8.04
N VAL A 258 -6.09 9.53 9.25
CA VAL A 258 -5.13 9.10 10.28
C VAL A 258 -5.88 8.92 11.60
N GLU A 259 -5.61 7.81 12.28
CA GLU A 259 -6.06 7.55 13.65
C GLU A 259 -4.95 6.91 14.47
N GLU A 260 -5.09 7.01 15.79
CA GLU A 260 -4.16 6.43 16.75
C GLU A 260 -4.88 5.41 17.61
N ILE A 261 -4.20 4.27 17.82
CA ILE A 261 -4.65 3.20 18.73
C ILE A 261 -3.53 2.84 19.69
N THR A 262 -3.90 2.28 20.83
CA THR A 262 -2.97 1.70 21.78
C THR A 262 -3.36 0.24 22.04
N ILE A 263 -2.45 -0.67 21.70
CA ILE A 263 -2.59 -2.08 22.07
C ILE A 263 -1.97 -2.24 23.46
N LYS A 264 -2.79 -2.60 24.43
CA LYS A 264 -2.33 -2.84 25.80
C LYS A 264 -1.37 -4.03 25.82
N ALA A 265 -0.35 -3.93 26.64
CA ALA A 265 0.55 -5.05 26.88
C ALA A 265 0.05 -5.91 28.05
N LEU A 266 0.37 -7.19 28.03
CA LEU A 266 0.34 -8.01 29.25
C LEU A 266 1.46 -7.55 30.18
N ASN A 267 1.33 -7.86 31.48
CA ASN A 267 2.45 -7.67 32.43
C ASN A 267 3.62 -8.57 32.02
N SER A 268 4.82 -8.01 32.05
CA SER A 268 6.03 -8.74 31.65
C SER A 268 6.38 -9.81 32.67
N PRO A 269 6.70 -11.04 32.25
CA PRO A 269 7.22 -12.06 33.16
C PRO A 269 8.56 -11.64 33.76
N ILE A 270 8.92 -12.23 34.87
CA ILE A 270 10.18 -11.97 35.57
C ILE A 270 11.01 -13.25 35.59
N ILE A 271 12.30 -13.15 35.25
CA ILE A 271 13.26 -14.24 35.42
C ILE A 271 13.81 -14.19 36.86
N THR A 272 13.54 -15.22 37.63
CA THR A 272 13.92 -15.28 39.06
C THR A 272 15.19 -16.09 39.32
N GLN A 273 15.48 -17.11 38.50
CA GLN A 273 16.64 -17.97 38.66
C GLN A 273 17.27 -18.34 37.31
N TYR A 274 18.58 -18.13 37.20
CA TYR A 274 19.38 -18.49 36.03
C TYR A 274 20.87 -18.60 36.39
N PRO A 275 21.69 -19.39 35.65
CA PRO A 275 23.14 -19.41 35.83
C PRO A 275 23.78 -18.21 35.14
N LYS A 276 24.70 -17.51 35.80
CA LYS A 276 25.48 -16.42 35.17
C LYS A 276 26.51 -16.94 34.18
N GLU A 277 27.02 -18.14 34.41
CA GLU A 277 27.99 -18.83 33.58
C GLU A 277 27.57 -20.27 33.37
N LEU A 278 27.88 -20.82 32.22
CA LEU A 278 27.47 -22.16 31.79
C LEU A 278 28.55 -22.73 30.83
N LYS A 279 28.83 -24.02 30.87
CA LYS A 279 29.62 -24.68 29.82
C LYS A 279 28.72 -25.07 28.66
N SER A 280 29.26 -25.12 27.44
CA SER A 280 28.43 -25.31 26.24
C SER A 280 27.69 -26.68 26.20
N ASN A 281 28.08 -27.64 27.01
CA ASN A 281 27.46 -28.95 27.18
C ASN A 281 26.62 -29.10 28.46
N ASP A 282 26.52 -28.06 29.28
CA ASP A 282 25.64 -28.06 30.44
C ASP A 282 24.20 -27.75 30.05
N VAL A 283 23.24 -28.25 30.86
CA VAL A 283 21.83 -27.90 30.70
C VAL A 283 21.58 -26.49 31.26
N LEU A 284 21.07 -25.61 30.39
CA LEU A 284 20.63 -24.29 30.83
C LEU A 284 19.25 -24.40 31.47
N ILE A 285 19.13 -24.00 32.74
CA ILE A 285 17.86 -23.92 33.45
C ILE A 285 17.54 -22.47 33.75
N ILE A 286 16.38 -22.00 33.27
CA ILE A 286 15.83 -20.66 33.55
C ILE A 286 14.51 -20.85 34.27
N LYS A 287 14.32 -20.21 35.42
CA LYS A 287 13.02 -20.17 36.08
C LYS A 287 12.54 -18.74 36.23
N GLY A 288 11.25 -18.57 36.26
CA GLY A 288 10.63 -17.27 36.44
C GLY A 288 9.16 -17.39 36.77
N GLU A 289 8.51 -16.25 36.83
CA GLU A 289 7.10 -16.11 37.16
C GLU A 289 6.42 -15.08 36.26
N SER A 290 5.13 -15.22 36.12
CA SER A 290 4.22 -14.33 35.40
C SER A 290 2.95 -14.17 36.23
N ASP A 291 2.27 -13.05 36.11
CA ASP A 291 0.97 -12.81 36.77
C ASP A 291 -0.15 -13.72 36.20
N TYR A 292 0.13 -14.42 35.12
CA TYR A 292 -0.88 -15.21 34.41
C TYR A 292 -0.56 -16.71 34.49
N PRO A 293 -1.49 -17.54 35.03
CA PRO A 293 -1.38 -18.97 34.98
C PRO A 293 -1.64 -19.52 33.57
N ASN A 294 -1.04 -20.65 33.26
CA ASN A 294 -1.22 -21.39 31.99
C ASN A 294 -0.93 -20.57 30.71
N ILE A 295 -0.22 -19.44 30.84
CA ILE A 295 0.16 -18.61 29.69
C ILE A 295 1.45 -19.12 29.04
N GLN A 296 1.58 -18.89 27.74
CA GLN A 296 2.83 -19.14 27.03
C GLN A 296 3.84 -18.02 27.34
N VAL A 297 5.05 -18.41 27.73
CA VAL A 297 6.21 -17.54 27.91
C VAL A 297 7.22 -17.87 26.82
N SER A 298 7.49 -16.94 25.93
CA SER A 298 8.53 -17.04 24.92
C SER A 298 9.85 -16.54 25.48
N ILE A 299 10.92 -17.30 25.27
CA ILE A 299 12.27 -17.03 25.76
C ILE A 299 13.14 -16.75 24.54
N TYR A 300 13.71 -15.56 24.51
CA TYR A 300 14.56 -15.08 23.42
C TYR A 300 16.01 -15.08 23.85
N PHE A 301 16.86 -15.58 22.97
CA PHE A 301 18.30 -15.63 23.13
C PHE A 301 18.96 -14.75 22.07
N GLU A 302 19.49 -13.63 22.45
CA GLU A 302 20.26 -12.75 21.59
C GLU A 302 21.75 -13.07 21.72
N ARG A 303 22.43 -13.17 20.59
CA ARG A 303 23.89 -13.27 20.50
C ARG A 303 24.37 -12.42 19.33
N ASN A 304 25.40 -11.59 19.56
CA ASN A 304 25.94 -10.68 18.55
C ASN A 304 24.90 -9.71 17.96
N LYS A 305 23.92 -9.27 18.76
CA LYS A 305 22.80 -8.40 18.40
C LYS A 305 21.79 -9.04 17.43
N GLU A 306 21.78 -10.36 17.32
CA GLU A 306 20.79 -11.11 16.55
C GLU A 306 20.11 -12.15 17.44
N ILE A 307 18.82 -12.40 17.21
CA ILE A 307 18.10 -13.46 17.91
C ILE A 307 18.61 -14.79 17.39
N ALA A 308 19.43 -15.47 18.20
CA ALA A 308 20.04 -16.74 17.85
C ALA A 308 19.07 -17.92 18.06
N LEU A 309 18.14 -17.80 19.04
CA LEU A 309 17.22 -18.87 19.39
C LEU A 309 15.97 -18.27 20.05
N THR A 310 14.82 -18.87 19.76
CA THR A 310 13.56 -18.61 20.45
C THR A 310 12.95 -19.93 20.91
N LYS A 311 12.53 -20.01 22.15
CA LYS A 311 11.85 -21.17 22.75
C LYS A 311 10.61 -20.70 23.50
N ALA A 312 9.72 -21.61 23.80
CA ALA A 312 8.51 -21.32 24.56
C ALA A 312 8.28 -22.36 25.67
N VAL A 313 7.69 -21.92 26.76
CA VAL A 313 7.26 -22.74 27.89
C VAL A 313 5.90 -22.21 28.36
N LYS A 314 5.09 -23.02 29.01
CA LYS A 314 3.87 -22.55 29.69
C LYS A 314 4.11 -22.39 31.18
N THR A 315 3.48 -21.38 31.77
CA THR A 315 3.40 -21.24 33.22
C THR A 315 2.47 -22.31 33.81
N ASN A 316 2.71 -22.67 35.06
CA ASN A 316 1.84 -23.54 35.85
C ASN A 316 0.62 -22.77 36.40
N GLU A 317 -0.19 -23.43 37.26
CA GLU A 317 -1.36 -22.83 37.90
C GLU A 317 -1.02 -21.65 38.83
N SER A 318 0.22 -21.61 39.34
CA SER A 318 0.74 -20.51 40.18
C SER A 318 1.39 -19.39 39.40
N GLY A 319 1.44 -19.48 38.04
CA GLY A 319 2.13 -18.49 37.22
C GLY A 319 3.64 -18.72 37.08
N GLU A 320 4.21 -19.77 37.67
CA GLU A 320 5.63 -20.08 37.57
C GLU A 320 5.96 -20.82 36.28
N PHE A 321 7.14 -20.58 35.72
CA PHE A 321 7.68 -21.36 34.60
C PHE A 321 9.09 -21.85 34.89
N SER A 322 9.40 -23.02 34.34
CA SER A 322 10.75 -23.59 34.36
C SER A 322 11.09 -24.11 32.97
N PHE A 323 12.16 -23.58 32.42
CA PHE A 323 12.64 -23.94 31.09
C PHE A 323 14.01 -24.61 31.23
N ALA A 324 14.16 -25.78 30.62
CA ALA A 324 15.42 -26.51 30.54
C ALA A 324 15.83 -26.70 29.09
N TYR A 325 16.99 -26.18 28.70
CA TYR A 325 17.54 -26.34 27.37
C TYR A 325 18.72 -27.34 27.41
N GLN A 326 18.55 -28.44 26.71
CA GLN A 326 19.48 -29.58 26.74
C GLN A 326 20.43 -29.60 25.52
N ASP A 327 20.15 -28.84 24.46
CA ASP A 327 21.03 -28.76 23.31
C ASP A 327 22.24 -27.90 23.63
N GLN A 328 23.32 -28.09 22.87
CA GLN A 328 24.55 -27.33 23.06
C GLN A 328 24.34 -25.86 22.59
N LEU A 329 24.64 -24.94 23.52
CA LEU A 329 24.76 -23.53 23.18
C LEU A 329 26.17 -23.25 22.65
N ALA A 330 26.27 -22.49 21.57
CA ALA A 330 27.56 -22.02 21.09
C ALA A 330 28.20 -21.05 22.07
N GLU A 331 29.54 -21.04 22.14
CA GLU A 331 30.26 -20.14 23.02
C GLU A 331 29.96 -18.69 22.76
N GLY A 332 29.92 -17.88 23.81
CA GLY A 332 29.73 -16.43 23.74
C GLY A 332 28.84 -15.89 24.84
N ALA A 333 28.65 -14.60 24.82
CA ALA A 333 27.70 -13.91 25.67
C ALA A 333 26.33 -13.95 25.08
N TYR A 334 25.33 -14.35 25.82
CA TYR A 334 23.92 -14.35 25.47
C TYR A 334 23.19 -13.36 26.33
N LYS A 335 22.36 -12.56 25.69
CA LYS A 335 21.37 -11.74 26.37
C LYS A 335 20.02 -12.42 26.23
N ILE A 336 19.33 -12.65 27.35
CA ILE A 336 18.09 -13.43 27.36
C ILE A 336 16.99 -12.60 28.03
N TRP A 337 15.83 -12.57 27.41
CA TRP A 337 14.62 -11.99 27.97
C TRP A 337 13.41 -12.88 27.64
N VAL A 338 12.33 -12.60 28.31
CA VAL A 338 11.08 -13.35 28.17
C VAL A 338 9.90 -12.44 27.88
N GLU A 339 8.91 -12.96 27.16
CA GLU A 339 7.65 -12.29 26.87
C GLU A 339 6.49 -13.27 27.10
N ALA A 340 5.43 -12.81 27.76
CA ALA A 340 4.18 -13.55 27.86
C ALA A 340 3.34 -13.35 26.59
N ILE A 341 2.67 -14.41 26.15
CA ILE A 341 1.78 -14.40 24.99
C ILE A 341 0.50 -15.16 25.35
N ASN A 342 -0.66 -14.49 25.26
CA ASN A 342 -1.93 -15.16 25.50
C ASN A 342 -2.44 -15.88 24.24
N GLU A 343 -3.57 -16.60 24.36
CA GLU A 343 -4.17 -17.37 23.27
C GLU A 343 -4.63 -16.51 22.07
N LYS A 344 -4.87 -15.22 22.29
CA LYS A 344 -5.22 -14.27 21.22
C LYS A 344 -3.98 -13.68 20.53
N GLY A 345 -2.77 -14.02 20.99
CA GLY A 345 -1.51 -13.46 20.47
C GLY A 345 -1.10 -12.13 21.08
N LEU A 346 -1.83 -11.64 22.11
CA LEU A 346 -1.43 -10.44 22.84
C LEU A 346 -0.18 -10.72 23.64
N LYS A 347 0.83 -9.85 23.52
CA LYS A 347 2.15 -9.97 24.14
C LYS A 347 2.32 -9.05 25.32
N SER A 348 3.25 -9.39 26.20
CA SER A 348 3.84 -8.44 27.14
C SER A 348 4.92 -7.61 26.44
N PHE A 349 5.38 -6.55 27.10
CA PHE A 349 6.70 -6.03 26.79
C PHE A 349 7.79 -7.05 27.20
N PRO A 350 9.00 -6.97 26.59
CA PRO A 350 10.12 -7.77 27.03
C PRO A 350 10.40 -7.57 28.52
N SER A 351 10.76 -8.65 29.22
CA SER A 351 11.27 -8.56 30.60
C SER A 351 12.60 -7.82 30.64
N GLU A 352 13.08 -7.50 31.83
CA GLU A 352 14.49 -7.19 32.01
C GLU A 352 15.34 -8.34 31.48
N SER A 353 16.37 -7.99 30.71
CA SER A 353 17.26 -8.98 30.12
C SER A 353 18.31 -9.43 31.10
N ILE A 354 18.67 -10.71 31.06
CA ILE A 354 19.76 -11.30 31.80
C ILE A 354 20.91 -11.65 30.86
N ASP A 355 22.13 -11.56 31.37
CA ASP A 355 23.35 -11.93 30.65
C ASP A 355 23.87 -13.28 31.13
N ILE A 356 24.14 -14.20 30.17
CA ILE A 356 24.74 -15.52 30.46
C ILE A 356 25.98 -15.70 29.57
N ILE A 357 27.06 -16.15 30.17
CA ILE A 357 28.32 -16.45 29.47
C ILE A 357 28.43 -17.95 29.26
N VAL A 358 28.44 -18.39 28.01
CA VAL A 358 28.69 -19.78 27.66
C VAL A 358 30.18 -19.99 27.37
N LYS A 359 30.82 -20.82 28.16
CA LYS A 359 32.25 -21.15 28.09
C LYS A 359 32.47 -22.49 27.39
N LYS A 360 33.68 -22.69 26.88
CA LYS A 360 34.10 -24.00 26.38
C LYS A 360 34.04 -25.05 27.50
N PRO A 361 33.73 -26.31 27.17
CA PRO A 361 33.89 -27.41 28.08
C PRO A 361 35.38 -27.54 28.48
N ASP A 362 35.64 -27.82 29.76
CA ASP A 362 37.01 -28.12 30.17
C ASP A 362 37.42 -29.43 29.53
N PHE A 363 38.34 -29.38 28.57
CA PHE A 363 38.96 -30.60 28.07
C PHE A 363 39.77 -31.25 29.19
N ILE A 364 39.46 -32.49 29.49
CA ILE A 364 40.25 -33.33 30.41
C ILE A 364 41.68 -33.40 29.85
N LEU A 365 42.62 -32.87 30.59
CA LEU A 365 44.06 -32.94 30.29
C LEU A 365 44.52 -34.42 30.30
N ILE A 366 44.54 -35.05 29.14
CA ILE A 366 45.20 -36.33 28.99
C ILE A 366 46.70 -36.07 28.90
N SER A 367 47.41 -36.66 29.90
CA SER A 367 48.83 -36.66 30.21
C SER A 367 49.81 -36.01 29.22
N ALA A 368 50.51 -35.02 29.76
CA ALA A 368 51.16 -33.90 29.09
C ALA A 368 52.48 -34.19 28.33
N LYS A 369 53.05 -35.36 28.31
CA LYS A 369 54.42 -35.53 27.73
C LYS A 369 54.49 -35.94 26.29
N LEU A 370 53.45 -36.53 25.70
CA LEU A 370 53.41 -36.85 24.28
C LEU A 370 52.80 -35.73 23.43
N VAL A 371 52.00 -34.89 24.06
CA VAL A 371 51.32 -33.75 23.44
C VAL A 371 52.26 -32.55 23.27
N GLU A 372 53.29 -32.37 24.14
CA GLU A 372 54.13 -31.18 24.07
C GLU A 372 55.02 -31.12 22.80
N ILE A 373 55.50 -32.25 22.28
CA ILE A 373 56.33 -32.24 21.07
C ILE A 373 55.48 -32.22 19.79
N LEU A 374 54.36 -32.93 19.77
CA LEU A 374 53.39 -32.86 18.67
C LEU A 374 52.56 -31.55 18.68
N ALA A 375 52.30 -30.99 19.87
CA ALA A 375 51.65 -29.71 20.03
C ALA A 375 52.52 -28.51 19.64
N ALA A 376 53.86 -28.62 19.66
CA ALA A 376 54.74 -27.53 19.28
C ALA A 376 55.05 -27.44 17.77
N THR A 377 55.16 -28.58 17.09
CA THR A 377 55.59 -28.60 15.68
C THR A 377 54.45 -28.64 14.68
N ILE A 378 53.35 -29.36 14.96
CA ILE A 378 52.22 -29.44 14.07
C ILE A 378 51.41 -28.12 14.09
N PRO A 379 51.14 -27.50 15.27
CA PRO A 379 50.44 -26.20 15.27
C PRO A 379 51.20 -25.08 14.56
N LEU A 380 52.55 -25.10 14.62
CA LEU A 380 53.32 -24.03 13.99
C LEU A 380 53.22 -24.08 12.46
N ILE A 381 53.22 -25.27 11.91
CA ILE A 381 53.04 -25.47 10.44
C ILE A 381 51.58 -25.20 10.05
N VAL A 382 50.63 -25.70 10.86
CA VAL A 382 49.21 -25.45 10.62
C VAL A 382 48.86 -23.97 10.83
N LEU A 383 49.45 -23.30 11.81
CA LEU A 383 49.30 -21.86 12.01
C LEU A 383 49.86 -21.07 10.84
N LEU A 384 51.00 -21.47 10.28
CA LEU A 384 51.58 -20.76 9.16
C LEU A 384 50.74 -20.93 7.88
N VAL A 385 50.25 -22.14 7.63
CA VAL A 385 49.39 -22.44 6.50
C VAL A 385 48.00 -21.82 6.69
N SER A 386 47.43 -21.91 7.92
CA SER A 386 46.14 -21.30 8.20
C SER A 386 46.22 -19.77 8.29
N PHE A 387 47.35 -19.20 8.70
CA PHE A 387 47.54 -17.75 8.70
C PHE A 387 47.54 -17.21 7.26
N ILE A 388 48.22 -17.90 6.34
CA ILE A 388 48.21 -17.58 4.90
C ILE A 388 46.77 -17.74 4.36
N PHE A 389 46.06 -18.80 4.74
CA PHE A 389 44.70 -19.07 4.30
C PHE A 389 43.71 -18.07 4.91
N ILE A 390 43.87 -17.69 6.18
CA ILE A 390 43.03 -16.68 6.86
C ILE A 390 43.26 -15.30 6.23
N ILE A 391 44.50 -14.91 5.95
CA ILE A 391 44.81 -13.66 5.26
C ILE A 391 44.15 -13.66 3.88
N TYR A 392 44.27 -14.73 3.13
CA TYR A 392 43.68 -14.84 1.80
C TYR A 392 42.14 -14.82 1.87
N ARG A 393 41.56 -15.59 2.79
CA ARG A 393 40.08 -15.63 2.97
C ARG A 393 39.51 -14.38 3.59
N SER A 394 40.24 -13.81 4.56
CA SER A 394 39.84 -12.50 5.17
C SER A 394 39.86 -11.40 4.12
N TYR A 395 40.86 -11.36 3.29
CA TYR A 395 40.94 -10.44 2.16
C TYR A 395 39.78 -10.65 1.18
N TYR A 396 39.47 -11.90 0.86
CA TYR A 396 38.38 -12.25 -0.04
C TYR A 396 36.99 -11.90 0.58
N VAL A 397 36.78 -12.32 1.84
CA VAL A 397 35.52 -12.04 2.57
C VAL A 397 35.33 -10.54 2.78
N PHE A 398 36.43 -9.84 3.14
CA PHE A 398 36.41 -8.38 3.28
C PHE A 398 36.06 -7.68 1.96
N MET A 399 36.59 -8.14 0.85
CA MET A 399 36.26 -7.61 -0.48
C MET A 399 34.82 -7.89 -0.88
N VAL A 400 34.32 -9.11 -0.59
CA VAL A 400 32.91 -9.48 -0.85
C VAL A 400 31.97 -8.70 0.08
N PHE A 401 32.31 -8.62 1.37
CA PHE A 401 31.56 -7.83 2.35
C PHE A 401 31.52 -6.35 1.97
N ARG A 402 32.67 -5.78 1.59
CA ARG A 402 32.74 -4.38 1.14
C ARG A 402 31.93 -4.12 -0.11
N ARG A 403 31.88 -5.09 -1.07
CA ARG A 403 31.02 -5.00 -2.26
C ARG A 403 29.54 -5.08 -1.89
N LYS A 404 29.17 -5.99 -0.96
CA LYS A 404 27.79 -6.16 -0.50
C LYS A 404 27.31 -4.94 0.28
N LEU A 405 28.14 -4.44 1.21
CA LEU A 405 27.88 -3.22 1.94
C LEU A 405 27.71 -2.00 1.04
N ARG A 406 28.59 -1.87 0.03
CA ARG A 406 28.44 -0.79 -0.96
C ARG A 406 27.13 -0.87 -1.73
N LYS A 407 26.70 -2.07 -2.08
CA LYS A 407 25.44 -2.26 -2.80
C LYS A 407 24.25 -1.94 -1.90
N GLU A 408 24.22 -2.47 -0.67
CA GLU A 408 23.16 -2.16 0.30
C GLU A 408 23.09 -0.68 0.66
N VAL A 409 24.24 -0.01 0.84
CA VAL A 409 24.30 1.44 1.08
C VAL A 409 23.77 2.21 -0.13
N LEU A 410 24.07 1.76 -1.35
CA LEU A 410 23.57 2.39 -2.58
C LEU A 410 22.04 2.20 -2.73
N ASP A 411 21.55 1.00 -2.40
CA ASP A 411 20.12 0.68 -2.43
C ASP A 411 19.36 1.48 -1.36
N VAL A 412 19.91 1.60 -0.14
CA VAL A 412 19.35 2.45 0.94
C VAL A 412 19.38 3.93 0.54
N GLU A 413 20.46 4.39 -0.13
CA GLU A 413 20.54 5.76 -0.64
C GLU A 413 19.41 6.07 -1.62
N ILE A 414 19.15 5.15 -2.57
CA ILE A 414 18.08 5.30 -3.56
C ILE A 414 16.72 5.35 -2.83
N ILE A 415 16.47 4.39 -1.95
CA ILE A 415 15.21 4.32 -1.18
C ILE A 415 15.01 5.57 -0.31
N MET A 416 16.06 6.03 0.37
CA MET A 416 15.98 7.23 1.19
C MET A 416 15.76 8.49 0.36
N LYS A 417 16.37 8.58 -0.81
CA LYS A 417 16.18 9.69 -1.72
C LYS A 417 14.75 9.71 -2.27
N ASP A 418 14.27 8.56 -2.73
CA ASP A 418 12.90 8.43 -3.25
C ASP A 418 11.85 8.71 -2.16
N ALA A 419 12.07 8.22 -0.93
CA ALA A 419 11.21 8.52 0.20
C ALA A 419 11.23 10.01 0.59
N LEU A 420 12.41 10.65 0.54
CA LEU A 420 12.55 12.07 0.82
C LEU A 420 11.86 12.93 -0.25
N ASP A 421 12.02 12.56 -1.52
CA ASP A 421 11.39 13.24 -2.64
C ASP A 421 9.86 13.11 -2.53
N LEU A 422 9.34 11.95 -2.15
CA LEU A 422 7.91 11.72 -1.91
C LEU A 422 7.36 12.59 -0.76
N ILE A 423 8.07 12.63 0.36
CA ILE A 423 7.69 13.48 1.52
C ILE A 423 7.75 14.97 1.15
N LYS A 424 8.76 15.36 0.37
CA LYS A 424 8.94 16.74 -0.10
C LYS A 424 7.80 17.17 -1.03
N ASP A 425 7.39 16.29 -1.94
CA ASP A 425 6.31 16.56 -2.86
C ASP A 425 4.96 16.67 -2.13
N ASP A 426 4.72 15.79 -1.15
CA ASP A 426 3.52 15.86 -0.31
C ASP A 426 3.48 17.14 0.52
N LEU A 427 4.58 17.48 1.19
CA LEU A 427 4.69 18.70 1.98
C LEU A 427 4.60 19.98 1.11
N ASN A 428 5.19 19.98 -0.08
CA ASN A 428 5.07 21.08 -1.01
C ASN A 428 3.64 21.23 -1.53
N SER A 429 2.95 20.11 -1.79
CA SER A 429 1.54 20.11 -2.16
C SER A 429 0.67 20.70 -1.06
N GLN A 430 0.92 20.36 0.21
CA GLN A 430 0.21 20.93 1.35
C GLN A 430 0.50 22.43 1.53
N ILE A 431 1.76 22.84 1.33
CA ILE A 431 2.16 24.25 1.35
C ILE A 431 1.46 25.02 0.22
N ASP A 432 1.32 24.41 -0.95
CA ASP A 432 0.69 25.02 -2.13
C ASP A 432 -0.83 25.17 -1.94
N ILE A 433 -1.47 24.19 -1.29
CA ILE A 433 -2.87 24.28 -0.87
C ILE A 433 -3.08 25.43 0.12
N LEU A 434 -2.21 25.52 1.12
CA LEU A 434 -2.24 26.63 2.09
C LEU A 434 -1.95 27.98 1.46
N SER A 435 -1.09 28.02 0.43
CA SER A 435 -0.81 29.25 -0.31
C SER A 435 -1.95 29.69 -1.23
N LYS A 436 -2.72 28.74 -1.80
CA LYS A 436 -3.93 29.01 -2.59
C LYS A 436 -5.10 29.55 -1.75
N ILE A 437 -5.08 29.29 -0.44
CA ILE A 437 -6.04 29.91 0.49
C ILE A 437 -5.74 31.42 0.63
N LYS A 438 -4.50 31.82 0.46
CA LYS A 438 -4.07 33.25 0.48
C LYS A 438 -4.74 34.07 -0.63
N ASP A 439 -5.04 33.46 -1.78
CA ASP A 439 -5.69 34.16 -2.91
C ASP A 439 -7.20 34.37 -2.70
N LYS A 440 -7.79 33.73 -1.68
CA LYS A 440 -9.22 33.81 -1.37
C LYS A 440 -9.57 34.54 -0.07
N ARG A 441 -8.63 34.64 0.88
CA ARG A 441 -8.77 35.40 2.13
C ARG A 441 -7.40 35.75 2.72
N GLU A 442 -7.31 36.81 3.51
CA GLU A 442 -6.11 37.09 4.28
C GLU A 442 -5.83 35.95 5.29
N LEU A 443 -4.61 35.45 5.28
CA LEU A 443 -4.17 34.43 6.23
C LEU A 443 -4.02 35.04 7.63
N THR A 444 -4.34 34.29 8.63
CA THR A 444 -4.05 34.67 10.02
C THR A 444 -2.54 34.65 10.27
N LYS A 445 -2.07 35.45 11.23
CA LYS A 445 -0.63 35.48 11.61
C LYS A 445 -0.09 34.09 12.01
N GLU A 446 -0.96 33.22 12.50
CA GLU A 446 -0.61 31.84 12.87
C GLU A 446 -0.44 30.94 11.64
N GLU A 447 -1.31 31.06 10.64
CA GLU A 447 -1.22 30.33 9.37
C GLU A 447 0.04 30.71 8.59
N GLU A 448 0.40 32.00 8.52
CA GLU A 448 1.67 32.46 7.91
C GLU A 448 2.90 31.91 8.65
N LYS A 449 2.81 31.82 9.99
CA LYS A 449 3.91 31.26 10.79
C LYS A 449 4.08 29.77 10.56
N ILE A 450 2.98 29.03 10.36
CA ILE A 450 2.98 27.61 10.04
C ILE A 450 3.60 27.36 8.66
N ILE A 451 3.18 28.09 7.63
CA ILE A 451 3.75 27.98 6.28
C ILE A 451 5.27 28.26 6.29
N LYS A 452 5.69 29.32 7.00
CA LYS A 452 7.10 29.68 7.11
C LYS A 452 7.92 28.63 7.86
N LYS A 453 7.32 28.02 8.89
CA LYS A 453 7.93 26.93 9.64
C LYS A 453 8.05 25.68 8.79
N LEU A 454 6.98 25.23 8.11
CA LEU A 454 6.99 24.08 7.22
C LEU A 454 8.06 24.20 6.12
N LYS A 455 8.14 25.37 5.44
CA LYS A 455 9.20 25.61 4.44
C LYS A 455 10.61 25.51 5.03
N LYS A 456 10.79 25.99 6.26
CA LYS A 456 12.08 25.90 6.94
C LYS A 456 12.43 24.46 7.32
N ASP A 457 11.45 23.70 7.79
CA ASP A 457 11.63 22.32 8.23
C ASP A 457 11.90 21.38 7.02
N VAL A 458 11.23 21.57 5.89
CA VAL A 458 11.53 20.86 4.62
C VAL A 458 12.98 21.10 4.18
N ASN A 459 13.42 22.35 4.15
CA ASN A 459 14.79 22.70 3.76
C ASN A 459 15.84 22.17 4.76
N TYR A 460 15.49 22.12 6.03
CA TYR A 460 16.36 21.55 7.07
C TYR A 460 16.50 20.04 6.90
N LEU A 461 15.38 19.33 6.70
CA LEU A 461 15.36 17.88 6.44
C LEU A 461 16.21 17.54 5.21
N GLU A 462 16.02 18.24 4.10
CA GLU A 462 16.80 17.99 2.87
C GLU A 462 18.32 18.14 3.10
N ARG A 463 18.72 19.22 3.79
CA ARG A 463 20.14 19.46 4.09
C ARG A 463 20.71 18.39 5.04
N THR A 464 19.93 17.99 6.05
CA THR A 464 20.38 17.00 7.04
C THR A 464 20.54 15.63 6.40
N VAL A 465 19.54 15.18 5.62
CA VAL A 465 19.61 13.87 4.94
C VAL A 465 20.73 13.85 3.89
N LYS A 466 20.90 14.92 3.10
CA LYS A 466 22.03 15.02 2.16
C LYS A 466 23.39 14.93 2.87
N LYS A 467 23.50 15.58 4.01
CA LYS A 467 24.73 15.52 4.81
C LYS A 467 25.00 14.13 5.37
N GLU A 468 23.98 13.47 5.95
CA GLU A 468 24.10 12.12 6.47
C GLU A 468 24.46 11.09 5.37
N ILE A 469 23.84 11.23 4.19
CA ILE A 469 24.17 10.40 3.03
C ILE A 469 25.65 10.60 2.60
N GLU A 470 26.12 11.85 2.57
CA GLU A 470 27.52 12.15 2.25
C GLU A 470 28.49 11.60 3.31
N ASP A 471 28.12 11.71 4.58
CA ASP A 471 28.96 11.20 5.69
C ASP A 471 29.01 9.66 5.66
N ILE A 472 27.88 8.97 5.39
CA ILE A 472 27.85 7.52 5.17
C ILE A 472 28.73 7.12 3.95
N LYS A 473 28.64 7.86 2.85
CA LYS A 473 29.48 7.63 1.65
C LYS A 473 30.97 7.79 1.96
N ARG A 474 31.34 8.75 2.81
CA ARG A 474 32.76 8.92 3.23
C ARG A 474 33.25 7.78 4.12
N GLN A 475 32.38 7.20 4.97
CA GLN A 475 32.75 6.09 5.84
C GLN A 475 32.83 4.75 5.08
N VAL A 476 32.14 4.59 3.96
CA VAL A 476 32.12 3.34 3.14
C VAL A 476 33.12 3.38 1.97
N LYS A 477 33.76 4.53 1.72
CA LYS A 477 34.85 4.67 0.75
C LYS A 477 36.15 4.13 1.29
#